data_af3b66fc8a2de5caf73210b10bb6fc81
#
_entry.id   af3b66fc8a2de5caf73210b10bb6fc81
#
_cell.length_a   1.000
_cell.length_b   1.000
_cell.length_c   1.000
_cell.angle_alpha   90.00
_cell.angle_beta   90.00
_cell.angle_gamma   90.00
#
_symmetry.space_group_name_H-M   'P 1'
#
loop_
_entity.id
_entity.type
_entity.pdbx_description
1 polymer ?
#
loop_
_entity_poly.entity_id
_entity_poly.type
_entity_poly.pdbx_seq_one_letter_code
_entity_poly.pdbx_strand_id
1 'polypeptide(L)'
;MPDFRDVDPRELRPATSRRDGADPIKLHRQIARFGASTDGMPPLIVYEASDGVLVIYNGVTRARRIAKLAPGTTVKVEVIGQLRKAYGSEKTIGELL
;
A
#
# COMPACT_ATOMS: atom_id res chain seq x y z
N MET A 1 -15.16 4.81 -15.12
CA MET A 1 -14.04 5.75 -14.90
C MET A 1 -13.08 5.16 -13.88
N PRO A 2 -11.78 5.14 -14.13
CA PRO A 2 -10.84 4.74 -13.09
C PRO A 2 -10.92 5.66 -11.87
N ASP A 3 -10.79 5.09 -10.69
CA ASP A 3 -10.81 5.84 -9.44
C ASP A 3 -9.38 5.89 -8.90
N PHE A 4 -8.67 6.96 -9.21
CA PHE A 4 -7.31 7.18 -8.74
C PHE A 4 -7.33 8.13 -7.54
N ARG A 5 -6.54 7.80 -6.52
CA ARG A 5 -6.40 8.65 -5.32
C ARG A 5 -4.93 8.74 -4.94
N ASP A 6 -4.55 9.87 -4.34
CA ASP A 6 -3.23 10.04 -3.75
C ASP A 6 -3.37 9.87 -2.24
N VAL A 7 -2.66 8.91 -1.68
CA VAL A 7 -2.79 8.54 -0.27
C VAL A 7 -1.41 8.32 0.36
N ASP A 8 -1.35 8.48 1.68
CA ASP A 8 -0.17 8.11 2.45
C ASP A 8 -0.13 6.57 2.53
N PRO A 9 0.93 5.92 1.99
CA PRO A 9 1.00 4.47 2.01
C PRO A 9 1.01 3.86 3.40
N ARG A 10 1.35 4.63 4.42
CA ARG A 10 1.35 4.15 5.81
C ARG A 10 -0.06 3.86 6.31
N GLU A 11 -1.08 4.48 5.72
CA GLU A 11 -2.47 4.31 6.10
C GLU A 11 -3.14 3.13 5.42
N LEU A 12 -2.51 2.56 4.40
CA LEU A 12 -3.06 1.42 3.68
C LEU A 12 -2.93 0.14 4.51
N ARG A 13 -3.84 -0.81 4.28
CA ARG A 13 -3.79 -2.13 4.92
C ARG A 13 -3.42 -3.18 3.90
N PRO A 14 -2.49 -4.09 4.23
CA PRO A 14 -2.29 -5.25 3.37
C PRO A 14 -3.49 -6.19 3.48
N ALA A 15 -3.73 -6.98 2.44
CA ALA A 15 -4.76 -8.02 2.50
C ALA A 15 -4.45 -9.00 3.63
N THR A 16 -5.50 -9.63 4.16
CA THR A 16 -5.38 -10.54 5.31
C THR A 16 -4.31 -11.62 5.11
N SER A 17 -4.18 -12.12 3.88
CA SER A 17 -3.17 -13.12 3.53
C SER A 17 -1.73 -12.58 3.57
N ARG A 18 -1.55 -11.27 3.69
CA ARG A 18 -0.25 -10.61 3.70
C ARG A 18 -0.10 -9.68 4.90
N ARG A 19 -0.74 -10.01 6.03
CA ARG A 19 -0.71 -9.15 7.22
C ARG A 19 0.69 -8.92 7.79
N ASP A 20 1.65 -9.79 7.47
CA ASP A 20 3.04 -9.62 7.89
C ASP A 20 3.81 -8.64 7.01
N GLY A 21 3.14 -8.07 6.00
CA GLY A 21 3.73 -7.10 5.10
C GLY A 21 4.42 -7.73 3.90
N ALA A 22 5.38 -7.02 3.34
CA ALA A 22 6.08 -7.46 2.14
C ALA A 22 7.14 -8.51 2.46
N ASP A 23 7.43 -9.36 1.47
CA ASP A 23 8.60 -10.24 1.52
C ASP A 23 9.87 -9.40 1.74
N PRO A 24 10.65 -9.65 2.80
CA PRO A 24 11.84 -8.85 3.09
C PRO A 24 12.85 -8.82 1.94
N ILE A 25 13.00 -9.91 1.20
CA ILE A 25 13.93 -9.97 0.06
C ILE A 25 13.47 -9.06 -1.06
N LYS A 26 12.16 -9.08 -1.39
CA LYS A 26 11.60 -8.20 -2.41
C LYS A 26 11.71 -6.74 -2.01
N LEU A 27 11.42 -6.43 -0.76
CA LEU A 27 11.54 -5.07 -0.24
C LEU A 27 12.97 -4.58 -0.35
N HIS A 28 13.93 -5.40 0.07
CA HIS A 28 15.35 -5.06 0.01
C HIS A 28 15.81 -4.79 -1.42
N ARG A 29 15.40 -5.63 -2.37
CA ARG A 29 15.70 -5.43 -3.79
C ARG A 29 15.13 -4.14 -4.34
N GLN A 30 13.90 -3.80 -3.97
CA GLN A 30 13.28 -2.55 -4.41
C GLN A 30 13.98 -1.33 -3.82
N ILE A 31 14.37 -1.38 -2.55
CA ILE A 31 15.13 -0.31 -1.93
C ILE A 31 16.46 -0.11 -2.64
N ALA A 32 17.18 -1.19 -2.93
CA ALA A 32 18.46 -1.12 -3.62
C ALA A 32 18.32 -0.53 -5.03
N ARG A 33 17.21 -0.81 -5.73
CA ARG A 33 17.00 -0.38 -7.11
C ARG A 33 16.41 1.03 -7.22
N PHE A 34 15.43 1.36 -6.39
CA PHE A 34 14.64 2.59 -6.52
C PHE A 34 14.82 3.57 -5.35
N GLY A 35 15.36 3.11 -4.21
CA GLY A 35 15.47 3.96 -3.03
C GLY A 35 14.11 4.49 -2.60
N ALA A 36 14.04 5.80 -2.36
CA ALA A 36 12.81 6.49 -1.97
C ALA A 36 12.02 7.06 -3.17
N SER A 37 12.45 6.78 -4.40
CA SER A 37 11.83 7.35 -5.60
C SER A 37 10.48 6.72 -5.91
N THR A 38 9.52 7.58 -6.30
CA THR A 38 8.23 7.15 -6.85
C THR A 38 8.18 7.32 -8.37
N ASP A 39 9.26 7.78 -8.99
CA ASP A 39 9.31 8.02 -10.44
C ASP A 39 9.06 6.73 -11.21
N GLY A 40 8.12 6.79 -12.15
CA GLY A 40 7.77 5.64 -12.97
C GLY A 40 7.06 4.51 -12.22
N MET A 41 6.74 4.70 -10.94
CA MET A 41 6.05 3.67 -10.16
C MET A 41 4.59 3.55 -10.59
N PRO A 42 4.13 2.34 -11.00
CA PRO A 42 2.72 2.16 -11.34
C PRO A 42 1.84 2.40 -10.11
N PRO A 43 0.56 2.78 -10.31
CA PRO A 43 -0.37 2.91 -9.19
C PRO A 43 -0.49 1.59 -8.42
N LEU A 44 -0.64 1.68 -7.10
CA LEU A 44 -1.01 0.52 -6.30
C LEU A 44 -2.46 0.15 -6.59
N ILE A 45 -2.76 -1.12 -6.57
CA ILE A 45 -4.13 -1.60 -6.79
C ILE A 45 -4.75 -1.89 -5.44
N VAL A 46 -5.89 -1.26 -5.16
CA VAL A 46 -6.55 -1.37 -3.86
C VAL A 46 -8.05 -1.64 -4.00
N TYR A 47 -8.64 -2.19 -2.94
CA TYR A 47 -10.08 -2.25 -2.74
C TYR A 47 -10.45 -1.28 -1.63
N GLU A 48 -11.67 -0.73 -1.69
CA GLU A 48 -12.22 0.07 -0.61
C GLU A 48 -13.09 -0.83 0.27
N ALA A 49 -12.76 -0.92 1.55
CA ALA A 49 -13.54 -1.71 2.51
C ALA A 49 -14.82 -0.98 2.90
N SER A 50 -15.74 -1.67 3.58
CA SER A 50 -17.03 -1.11 3.94
C SER A 50 -16.95 0.10 4.88
N ASP A 51 -15.85 0.25 5.60
CA ASP A 51 -15.57 1.38 6.49
C ASP A 51 -14.72 2.47 5.83
N GLY A 52 -14.53 2.43 4.51
CA GLY A 52 -13.76 3.41 3.75
C GLY A 52 -12.25 3.20 3.75
N VAL A 53 -11.77 2.20 4.45
CA VAL A 53 -10.34 1.87 4.53
C VAL A 53 -9.89 1.23 3.22
N LEU A 54 -8.69 1.57 2.75
CA LEU A 54 -8.14 1.01 1.52
C LEU A 54 -7.26 -0.19 1.82
N VAL A 55 -7.52 -1.30 1.12
CA VAL A 55 -6.83 -2.58 1.30
C VAL A 55 -6.05 -2.89 0.04
N ILE A 56 -4.76 -3.16 0.17
CA ILE A 56 -3.88 -3.38 -0.99
C ILE A 56 -4.14 -4.76 -1.58
N TYR A 57 -4.48 -4.78 -2.86
CA TYR A 57 -4.52 -6.02 -3.66
C TYR A 57 -3.15 -6.31 -4.26
N ASN A 58 -2.50 -5.28 -4.83
CA ASN A 58 -1.18 -5.42 -5.44
C ASN A 58 -0.35 -4.19 -5.11
N GLY A 59 0.87 -4.38 -4.64
CA GLY A 59 1.79 -3.29 -4.36
C GLY A 59 2.21 -3.16 -2.90
N VAL A 60 2.04 -4.17 -2.07
CA VAL A 60 2.45 -4.13 -0.65
C VAL A 60 3.94 -3.77 -0.52
N THR A 61 4.80 -4.36 -1.34
CA THR A 61 6.24 -4.07 -1.31
C THR A 61 6.53 -2.61 -1.64
N ARG A 62 5.85 -2.07 -2.67
CA ARG A 62 6.01 -0.66 -3.07
C ARG A 62 5.51 0.28 -1.98
N ALA A 63 4.35 0.00 -1.40
CA ALA A 63 3.80 0.79 -0.30
C ALA A 63 4.75 0.80 0.89
N ARG A 64 5.29 -0.36 1.25
CA ARG A 64 6.19 -0.48 2.39
C ARG A 64 7.51 0.26 2.15
N ARG A 65 8.04 0.20 0.93
CA ARG A 65 9.26 0.91 0.56
C ARG A 65 9.11 2.42 0.76
N ILE A 66 8.05 3.01 0.21
CA ILE A 66 7.82 4.45 0.32
C ILE A 66 7.48 4.84 1.77
N ALA A 67 6.66 4.06 2.46
CA ALA A 67 6.31 4.34 3.84
C ALA A 67 7.54 4.36 4.76
N LYS A 68 8.51 3.48 4.48
CA LYS A 68 9.74 3.36 5.28
C LYS A 68 10.74 4.46 4.96
N LEU A 69 10.97 4.74 3.67
CA LEU A 69 12.06 5.61 3.23
C LEU A 69 11.66 7.04 3.00
N ALA A 70 10.39 7.33 2.76
CA ALA A 70 9.89 8.67 2.46
C ALA A 70 8.59 8.96 3.22
N PRO A 71 8.63 8.97 4.56
CA PRO A 71 7.42 9.26 5.35
C PRO A 71 6.83 10.60 4.96
N GLY A 72 5.50 10.67 4.82
CA GLY A 72 4.80 11.86 4.38
C GLY A 72 4.63 11.98 2.88
N THR A 73 5.28 11.13 2.08
CA THR A 73 5.08 11.11 0.63
C THR A 73 3.82 10.32 0.29
N THR A 74 2.95 10.90 -0.55
CA THR A 74 1.78 10.18 -1.05
C THR A 74 2.13 9.33 -2.25
N VAL A 75 1.34 8.28 -2.46
CA VAL A 75 1.43 7.42 -3.64
C VAL A 75 0.08 7.36 -4.33
N LYS A 76 0.09 7.14 -5.64
CA LYS A 76 -1.14 6.97 -6.40
C LYS A 76 -1.66 5.54 -6.23
N VAL A 77 -2.95 5.42 -5.94
CA VAL A 77 -3.63 4.12 -5.87
C VAL A 77 -4.80 4.13 -6.85
N GLU A 78 -5.13 2.96 -7.37
CA GLU A 78 -6.34 2.76 -8.15
C GLU A 78 -7.30 1.87 -7.36
N VAL A 79 -8.49 2.40 -7.08
CA VAL A 79 -9.54 1.65 -6.38
C VAL A 79 -10.32 0.86 -7.42
N ILE A 80 -10.19 -0.47 -7.38
CA ILE A 80 -10.78 -1.35 -8.41
C ILE A 80 -12.07 -2.03 -7.98
N GLY A 81 -12.48 -1.85 -6.74
CA GLY A 81 -13.70 -2.45 -6.25
C GLY A 81 -13.91 -2.19 -4.78
N GLN A 82 -14.99 -2.76 -4.24
CA GLN A 82 -15.37 -2.59 -2.85
C GLN A 82 -15.50 -3.93 -2.16
N LEU A 83 -15.13 -3.96 -0.89
CA LEU A 83 -15.25 -5.13 -0.03
C LEU A 83 -16.42 -4.94 0.92
N ARG A 84 -17.08 -6.04 1.26
CA ARG A 84 -18.21 -6.01 2.20
C ARG A 84 -17.78 -5.96 3.65
N LYS A 85 -16.52 -6.34 3.91
CA LYS A 85 -15.97 -6.40 5.26
C LYS A 85 -15.28 -5.09 5.60
N ALA A 86 -15.34 -4.70 6.87
CA ALA A 86 -14.54 -3.58 7.40
C ALA A 86 -13.13 -4.06 7.73
N TYR A 87 -12.15 -3.20 7.49
CA TYR A 87 -10.74 -3.50 7.70
C TYR A 87 -10.06 -2.51 8.67
N GLY A 88 -10.81 -1.61 9.28
CA GLY A 88 -10.25 -0.61 10.19
C GLY A 88 -9.54 -1.18 11.41
N SER A 89 -9.87 -2.40 11.82
CA SER A 89 -9.19 -3.09 12.93
C SER A 89 -7.91 -3.81 12.50
N GLU A 90 -7.67 -3.95 11.20
CA GLU A 90 -6.44 -4.58 10.71
C GLU A 90 -5.27 -3.60 10.80
N LYS A 91 -4.05 -4.13 10.89
CA LYS A 91 -2.85 -3.30 10.98
C LYS A 91 -2.58 -2.58 9.66
N THR A 92 -2.15 -1.34 9.76
CA THR A 92 -1.71 -0.55 8.60
C THR A 92 -0.29 -0.92 8.22
N ILE A 93 0.11 -0.50 6.99
CA ILE A 93 1.51 -0.62 6.55
C ILE A 93 2.44 0.09 7.56
N GLY A 94 2.05 1.27 8.04
CA GLY A 94 2.85 1.99 9.04
C GLY A 94 3.06 1.23 10.34
N GLU A 95 2.07 0.48 10.78
CA GLU A 95 2.16 -0.34 11.99
C GLU A 95 3.02 -1.61 11.79
N LEU A 96 3.21 -2.03 10.54
CA LEU A 96 3.98 -3.23 10.20
C LEU A 96 5.43 -2.93 9.82
N LEU A 97 5.84 -1.68 9.85
CA LEU A 97 7.22 -1.29 9.55
C LEU A 97 8.19 -1.66 10.67
#